data_35c1348bf3c8e6799354d51b494c9ac8
#
_entry.id   35c1348bf3c8e6799354d51b494c9ac8
#
_cell.length_a   1.000
_cell.length_b   1.000
_cell.length_c   1.000
_cell.angle_alpha   90.00
_cell.angle_beta   90.00
_cell.angle_gamma   90.00
#
_symmetry.space_group_name_H-M   'P 1'
#
loop_
_entity.id
_entity.type
_entity.pdbx_description
1 polymer ?
#
loop_
_entity_poly.entity_id
_entity_poly.type
_entity_poly.pdbx_seq_one_letter_code
_entity_poly.pdbx_strand_id
1 'polypeptide(L)' 'MEQMILRLPKVKAITGLSRSTIYLRMSEGAFPKHISLGSRAVGWLKTEVSDWMEQRILESRGGVSPRGGGVT' A
#
# COMPACT_ATOMS: atom_id res chain seq x y z
N MET A 1 20.41 0.54 -7.54
CA MET A 1 19.33 0.29 -7.39
C MET A 1 18.36 1.19 -7.82
N GLU A 2 17.38 0.86 -8.34
CA GLU A 2 16.51 1.69 -8.81
C GLU A 2 15.31 1.81 -8.00
N GLN A 3 14.79 2.97 -7.80
CA GLN A 3 13.53 3.15 -7.17
C GLN A 3 12.54 3.36 -8.26
N MET A 4 11.45 2.68 -8.18
CA MET A 4 10.40 2.86 -9.13
C MET A 4 9.29 3.63 -8.47
N ILE A 5 8.75 4.61 -9.17
CA ILE A 5 7.66 5.41 -8.65
C ILE A 5 6.37 4.97 -9.33
N LEU A 6 5.35 4.73 -8.52
CA LEU A 6 4.06 4.33 -9.04
C LEU A 6 3.11 5.51 -8.94
N ARG A 7 2.39 5.77 -10.02
CA ARG A 7 1.40 6.83 -10.01
C ARG A 7 0.07 6.23 -9.53
N LEU A 8 -0.87 7.07 -9.21
CA LEU A 8 -2.13 6.62 -8.62
C LEU A 8 -2.85 5.54 -9.42
N PRO A 9 -2.97 5.65 -10.74
CA PRO A 9 -3.67 4.60 -11.47
C PRO A 9 -3.03 3.23 -11.28
N LYS A 10 -1.71 3.21 -11.21
CA LYS A 10 -1.02 1.95 -11.03
C LYS A 10 -1.21 1.43 -9.61
N VAL A 11 -1.15 2.31 -8.63
CA VAL A 11 -1.36 1.90 -7.25
C VAL A 11 -2.76 1.34 -7.09
N LYS A 12 -3.75 1.98 -7.70
CA LYS A 12 -5.11 1.48 -7.65
C LYS A 12 -5.20 0.09 -8.29
N ALA A 13 -4.52 -0.07 -9.41
CA ALA A 13 -4.58 -1.34 -10.14
C ALA A 13 -3.98 -2.48 -9.36
N ILE A 14 -2.84 -2.26 -8.75
CA ILE A 14 -2.16 -3.37 -8.09
C ILE A 14 -2.68 -3.62 -6.69
N THR A 15 -3.27 -2.63 -6.04
CA THR A 15 -3.81 -2.84 -4.69
C THR A 15 -5.30 -3.15 -4.71
N GLY A 16 -5.97 -2.76 -5.77
CA GLY A 16 -7.41 -2.95 -5.83
C GLY A 16 -8.19 -1.95 -5.01
N LEU A 17 -7.52 -0.94 -4.47
CA LEU A 17 -8.18 0.04 -3.64
C LEU A 17 -8.63 1.25 -4.45
N SER A 18 -9.68 1.90 -4.01
CA SER A 18 -10.12 3.11 -4.70
C SER A 18 -9.27 4.28 -4.22
N ARG A 19 -9.35 5.37 -4.95
CA ARG A 19 -8.60 6.57 -4.58
C ARG A 19 -8.97 7.03 -3.17
N SER A 20 -10.25 7.06 -2.88
CA SER A 20 -10.71 7.50 -1.55
C SER A 20 -10.15 6.62 -0.47
N THR A 21 -10.15 5.34 -0.69
CA THR A 21 -9.65 4.40 0.31
C THR A 21 -8.15 4.58 0.53
N ILE A 22 -7.41 4.77 -0.55
CA ILE A 22 -5.98 4.97 -0.43
C ILE A 22 -5.69 6.21 0.42
N TYR A 23 -6.37 7.32 0.11
CA TYR A 23 -6.11 8.55 0.85
C TYR A 23 -6.60 8.47 2.30
N LEU A 24 -7.68 7.78 2.52
CA LEU A 24 -8.15 7.58 3.88
C LEU A 24 -7.12 6.79 4.69
N ARG A 25 -6.62 5.72 4.12
CA ARG A 25 -5.65 4.92 4.85
C ARG A 25 -4.34 5.64 5.05
N MET A 26 -3.97 6.50 4.12
CA MET A 26 -2.78 7.33 4.32
C MET A 26 -2.97 8.24 5.53
N SER A 27 -4.16 8.81 5.67
CA SER A 27 -4.40 9.70 6.78
C SER A 27 -4.41 8.94 8.12
N GLU A 28 -4.70 7.66 8.07
CA GLU A 28 -4.71 6.85 9.27
C GLU A 28 -3.35 6.24 9.57
N GLY A 29 -2.40 6.47 8.71
CA GLY A 29 -1.09 5.86 8.87
C GLY A 29 -1.08 4.39 8.47
N ALA A 30 -2.10 3.94 7.74
CA ALA A 30 -2.23 2.54 7.37
C ALA A 30 -1.86 2.26 5.91
N PHE A 31 -1.30 3.21 5.23
CA PHE A 31 -0.84 3.02 3.85
C PHE A 31 0.33 3.95 3.65
N PRO A 32 1.30 3.57 2.82
CA PRO A 32 2.47 4.42 2.59
C PRO A 32 2.07 5.78 2.04
N LYS A 33 2.75 6.81 2.49
CA LYS A 33 2.43 8.15 2.03
C LYS A 33 3.08 8.43 0.70
N HIS A 34 2.40 9.18 -0.12
CA HIS A 34 2.95 9.50 -1.43
C HIS A 34 4.05 10.54 -1.29
N ILE A 35 4.84 10.68 -2.33
CA ILE A 35 5.87 11.70 -2.40
C ILE A 35 5.50 12.66 -3.51
N SER A 36 5.94 13.87 -3.38
CA SER A 36 5.67 14.87 -4.37
C SER A 36 6.63 14.72 -5.54
N LEU A 37 6.11 14.72 -6.75
CA LEU A 37 6.94 14.62 -7.94
C LEU A 37 7.00 15.95 -8.66
N GLY A 38 6.36 16.98 -8.13
CA GLY A 38 6.34 18.26 -8.78
C GLY A 38 5.14 19.02 -8.28
N SER A 39 4.76 20.06 -8.97
CA SER A 39 3.74 20.93 -8.45
C SER A 39 2.38 20.25 -8.35
N ARG A 40 2.06 19.33 -9.23
CA ARG A 40 0.78 18.69 -9.16
C ARG A 40 0.84 17.22 -9.33
N ALA A 41 1.99 16.64 -9.16
CA ALA A 41 2.17 15.22 -9.38
C ALA A 41 2.62 14.55 -8.10
N VAL A 42 2.05 13.41 -7.82
CA VAL A 42 2.45 12.62 -6.66
C VAL A 42 2.64 11.17 -7.10
N GLY A 43 3.38 10.44 -6.33
CA GLY A 43 3.59 9.03 -6.62
C GLY A 43 3.97 8.30 -5.35
N TRP A 44 4.07 7.01 -5.45
CA TRP A 44 4.42 6.17 -4.31
C TRP A 44 5.65 5.37 -4.68
N LEU A 45 6.51 5.12 -3.72
CA LEU A 45 7.66 4.26 -3.97
C LEU A 45 7.17 2.83 -4.10
N LYS A 46 7.59 2.17 -5.17
CA LYS A 46 7.16 0.82 -5.41
C LYS A 46 7.52 -0.09 -4.25
N THR A 47 8.71 0.09 -3.67
CA THR A 47 9.15 -0.76 -2.58
C THR A 47 8.21 -0.64 -1.38
N GLU A 48 7.74 0.57 -1.11
CA GLU A 48 6.85 0.76 0.02
C GLU A 48 5.50 0.13 -0.22
N VAL A 49 4.99 0.27 -1.43
CA VAL A 49 3.70 -0.33 -1.77
C VAL A 49 3.80 -1.84 -1.75
N SER A 50 4.90 -2.37 -2.26
CA SER A 50 5.12 -3.81 -2.26
C SER A 50 5.20 -4.36 -0.85
N ASP A 51 5.92 -3.68 0.03
CA ASP A 51 6.04 -4.12 1.41
C ASP A 51 4.68 -4.08 2.09
N TRP A 52 3.91 -3.04 1.82
CA TRP A 52 2.58 -2.92 2.41
C TRP A 52 1.70 -4.10 1.96
N MET A 53 1.76 -4.42 0.67
CA MET A 53 0.97 -5.53 0.15
C MET A 53 1.40 -6.85 0.75
N GLU A 54 2.70 -7.03 0.90
CA GLU A 54 3.19 -8.25 1.48
C GLU A 54 2.74 -8.41 2.91
N GLN A 55 2.71 -7.34 3.67
CA GLN A 55 2.22 -7.39 5.03
C GLN A 55 0.75 -7.76 5.07
N ARG A 56 -0.04 -7.20 4.14
CA ARG A 56 -1.45 -7.54 4.07
C ARG A 56 -1.65 -9.01 3.77
N ILE A 57 -0.84 -9.54 2.88
CA ILE A 57 -0.94 -10.94 2.51
C ILE A 57 -0.61 -11.83 3.70
N LEU A 58 0.47 -11.50 4.39
CA LEU A 58 0.87 -12.31 5.53
C LEU A 58 -0.18 -12.28 6.63
N GLU A 59 -0.75 -11.13 6.90
CA GLU A 59 -1.77 -11.04 7.92
C GLU A 59 -3.01 -11.80 7.52
N SER A 60 -3.35 -11.72 6.26
CA SER A 60 -4.53 -12.38 5.78
C SER A 60 -4.39 -13.87 5.82
N ARG A 61 -3.20 -14.38 5.59
CA ARG A 61 -3.00 -15.81 5.62
C ARG A 61 -2.73 -16.33 7.02
N GLY A 62 -2.68 -15.42 7.98
CA GLY A 62 -2.47 -15.88 9.34
C GLY A 62 -1.08 -16.35 9.62
N GLY A 63 -0.17 -16.10 8.73
CA GLY A 63 1.18 -16.59 8.88
C GLY A 63 1.83 -16.08 10.11
N VAL A 64 1.56 -14.87 10.49
CA VAL A 64 2.19 -14.36 11.61
C VAL A 64 1.22 -14.00 12.62
N SER A 65 -0.01 -14.08 12.36
CA SER A 65 -0.99 -13.62 13.25
C SER A 65 -1.23 -14.54 14.35
N PRO A 66 -1.08 -14.13 15.53
CA PRO A 66 -1.34 -15.00 16.60
C PRO A 66 -2.79 -15.18 16.79
N ARG A 67 -3.61 -14.32 16.40
CA ARG A 67 -4.87 -14.47 16.57
C ARG A 67 -5.45 -15.33 15.70
N GLY A 68 -5.11 -15.58 15.04
CA GLY A 68 -5.71 -16.27 14.36
C GLY A 68 -6.15 -17.23 14.23
N GLY A 69 -5.96 -17.33 14.49
CA GLY A 69 -6.42 -18.03 14.41
C GLY A 69 -7.02 -18.42 13.45
N GLY A 70 -7.17 -18.51 13.15
CA GLY A 70 -7.73 -18.71 12.50
C GLY A 70 -8.52 -18.82 11.93
N VAL A 71 -8.78 -18.93 11.90
CA VAL A 71 -9.57 -18.88 11.46
C VAL A 71 -9.87 -18.79 10.64
N THR A 72 -9.96 -18.87 10.22
CA THR A 72 -10.37 -18.63 9.50
C THR A 72 -10.48 -18.65 9.00
#